data_cc85f9d62aa7a073f290ea38b71a3e09
#
_entry.id   cc85f9d62aa7a073f290ea38b71a3e09
#
_cell.length_a   1.000
_cell.length_b   1.000
_cell.length_c   1.000
_cell.angle_alpha   90.00
_cell.angle_beta   90.00
_cell.angle_gamma   90.00
#
_symmetry.space_group_name_H-M   'P 1'
#
loop_
_entity.id
_entity.type
_entity.pdbx_description
1 polymer ?
#
loop_
_entity_poly.entity_id
_entity_poly.type
_entity_poly.pdbx_seq_one_letter_code
_entity_poly.pdbx_strand_id
1 'polypeptide(L)'
;LVAFASSLDQIGPMTRTVKDNARVLEIISGLDTNDMTSAPVEVPEFSKIITGDIKGKKIALPKEYFGAGIDEEVKQAVLEGVKYLESQGAIVEEVSLPNTDYAISTYYIIASAEASSNLSRFDGIRYGYRSPNATNLEEIYKKTRGEGFGAEVKRRIMLGTYVLSSGYYDAYYKKAQQVRTLIKQDFDRVFEEYDVIIGPTAPTVAFNIGEEIDDPVTMYANDILTIPVNMAGLPGISIPCGFKGKRPIGMQIIAK
;
A
#
# COMPACT_ATOMS: atom_id res chain seq x y z
N LEU A 1 -12.83 -9.33 -7.35
CA LEU A 1 -12.35 -8.85 -6.06
C LEU A 1 -13.27 -7.76 -5.52
N VAL A 2 -13.50 -7.75 -4.21
CA VAL A 2 -14.25 -6.68 -3.55
C VAL A 2 -13.36 -5.46 -3.39
N ALA A 3 -13.75 -4.33 -4.01
CA ALA A 3 -13.03 -3.08 -3.84
C ALA A 3 -13.26 -2.54 -2.42
N PHE A 4 -12.16 -2.23 -1.72
CA PHE A 4 -12.19 -1.53 -0.43
C PHE A 4 -11.93 -0.04 -0.66
N ALA A 5 -10.72 0.31 -1.07
CA ALA A 5 -10.35 1.65 -1.48
C ALA A 5 -9.79 1.59 -2.90
N SER A 6 -10.66 1.64 -3.91
CA SER A 6 -10.35 1.28 -5.30
C SER A 6 -9.22 2.10 -5.93
N SER A 7 -8.95 3.30 -5.43
CA SER A 7 -7.82 4.11 -5.91
C SER A 7 -6.49 3.80 -5.20
N LEU A 8 -6.50 2.92 -4.19
CA LEU A 8 -5.36 2.58 -3.33
C LEU A 8 -5.09 1.08 -3.25
N ASP A 9 -6.10 0.23 -3.55
CA ASP A 9 -5.95 -1.22 -3.50
C ASP A 9 -4.88 -1.67 -4.50
N GLN A 10 -3.94 -2.52 -4.04
CA GLN A 10 -2.89 -3.12 -4.85
C GLN A 10 -2.87 -4.63 -4.63
N ILE A 11 -2.97 -5.39 -5.72
CA ILE A 11 -2.94 -6.85 -5.70
C ILE A 11 -1.59 -7.29 -6.24
N GLY A 12 -0.94 -8.21 -5.53
CA GLY A 12 0.34 -8.73 -5.95
C GLY A 12 0.62 -10.14 -5.40
N PRO A 13 1.49 -10.90 -6.06
CA PRO A 13 1.88 -12.23 -5.62
C PRO A 13 2.86 -12.19 -4.44
N MET A 14 2.77 -13.19 -3.55
CA MET A 14 3.78 -13.49 -2.53
C MET A 14 4.45 -14.82 -2.87
N THR A 15 5.76 -14.79 -3.11
CA THR A 15 6.52 -15.95 -3.56
C THR A 15 7.86 -16.03 -2.86
N ARG A 16 8.60 -17.15 -3.05
CA ARG A 16 9.92 -17.34 -2.44
C ARG A 16 11.05 -16.68 -3.24
N THR A 17 10.84 -16.44 -4.54
CA THR A 17 11.87 -15.84 -5.41
C THR A 17 11.26 -14.77 -6.29
N VAL A 18 12.05 -13.78 -6.70
CA VAL A 18 11.64 -12.76 -7.68
C VAL A 18 11.22 -13.39 -9.00
N LYS A 19 11.88 -14.46 -9.42
CA LYS A 19 11.55 -15.18 -10.67
C LYS A 19 10.16 -15.82 -10.60
N ASP A 20 9.79 -16.42 -9.47
CA ASP A 20 8.44 -16.98 -9.29
C ASP A 20 7.40 -15.87 -9.18
N ASN A 21 7.77 -14.73 -8.55
CA ASN A 21 6.92 -13.55 -8.48
C ASN A 21 6.56 -13.05 -9.89
N ALA A 22 7.57 -12.87 -10.73
CA ALA A 22 7.40 -12.46 -12.12
C ALA A 22 6.47 -13.42 -12.90
N ARG A 23 6.65 -14.74 -12.74
CA ARG A 23 5.81 -15.73 -13.41
C ARG A 23 4.34 -15.69 -12.96
N VAL A 24 4.12 -15.56 -11.63
CA VAL A 24 2.75 -15.45 -11.12
C VAL A 24 2.12 -14.15 -11.59
N LEU A 25 2.88 -13.04 -11.58
CA LEU A 25 2.39 -11.75 -12.07
C LEU A 25 2.00 -11.81 -13.56
N GLU A 26 2.78 -12.48 -14.42
CA GLU A 26 2.43 -12.71 -15.82
C GLU A 26 1.07 -13.40 -15.98
N ILE A 27 0.77 -14.38 -15.12
CA ILE A 27 -0.45 -15.18 -15.22
C ILE A 27 -1.68 -14.42 -14.73
N ILE A 28 -1.54 -13.62 -13.65
CA ILE A 28 -2.67 -12.91 -13.04
C ILE A 28 -2.93 -11.54 -13.66
N SER A 29 -2.00 -11.02 -14.48
CA SER A 29 -2.15 -9.75 -15.21
C SER A 29 -2.88 -9.97 -16.53
N GLY A 30 -3.51 -8.92 -17.03
CA GLY A 30 -4.16 -8.91 -18.35
C GLY A 30 -5.54 -8.30 -18.31
N LEU A 31 -6.13 -8.15 -19.51
CA LEU A 31 -7.45 -7.59 -19.65
C LEU A 31 -8.52 -8.56 -19.16
N ASP A 32 -9.31 -8.13 -18.18
CA ASP A 32 -10.56 -8.78 -17.82
C ASP A 32 -11.73 -8.02 -18.45
N THR A 33 -12.41 -8.67 -19.38
CA THR A 33 -13.56 -8.07 -20.11
C THR A 33 -14.80 -7.90 -19.22
N ASN A 34 -14.82 -8.50 -18.03
CA ASN A 34 -15.88 -8.33 -17.03
C ASN A 34 -15.60 -7.17 -16.06
N ASP A 35 -14.40 -6.58 -16.10
CA ASP A 35 -14.02 -5.44 -15.29
C ASP A 35 -13.73 -4.21 -16.17
N MET A 36 -14.63 -3.23 -16.12
CA MET A 36 -14.52 -1.99 -16.90
C MET A 36 -13.30 -1.14 -16.53
N THR A 37 -12.66 -1.41 -15.38
CA THR A 37 -11.44 -0.70 -14.94
C THR A 37 -10.16 -1.40 -15.39
N SER A 38 -10.25 -2.60 -15.94
CA SER A 38 -9.10 -3.34 -16.46
C SER A 38 -8.54 -2.68 -17.71
N ALA A 39 -7.25 -2.36 -17.70
CA ALA A 39 -6.59 -1.67 -18.80
C ALA A 39 -6.33 -2.63 -20.00
N PRO A 40 -6.65 -2.22 -21.24
CA PRO A 40 -6.38 -3.03 -22.42
C PRO A 40 -4.93 -2.89 -22.88
N VAL A 41 -3.99 -3.33 -22.04
CA VAL A 41 -2.55 -3.28 -22.30
C VAL A 41 -1.98 -4.69 -22.42
N GLU A 42 -0.95 -4.85 -23.25
CA GLU A 42 -0.21 -6.09 -23.36
C GLU A 42 0.58 -6.37 -22.09
N VAL A 43 0.55 -7.60 -21.59
CA VAL A 43 1.32 -8.02 -20.44
C VAL A 43 2.73 -8.41 -20.88
N PRO A 44 3.78 -7.76 -20.36
CA PRO A 44 5.16 -8.14 -20.66
C PRO A 44 5.49 -9.54 -20.11
N GLU A 45 6.41 -10.25 -20.77
CA GLU A 45 6.97 -11.49 -20.22
C GLU A 45 8.02 -11.15 -19.13
N PHE A 46 7.54 -10.76 -17.93
CA PHE A 46 8.39 -10.29 -16.83
C PHE A 46 9.54 -11.25 -16.50
N SER A 47 9.29 -12.55 -16.57
CA SER A 47 10.31 -13.56 -16.26
C SER A 47 11.47 -13.58 -17.25
N LYS A 48 11.28 -13.09 -18.47
CA LYS A 48 12.32 -13.03 -19.52
C LYS A 48 13.19 -11.77 -19.43
N ILE A 49 12.71 -10.69 -18.82
CA ILE A 49 13.43 -9.42 -18.73
C ILE A 49 14.28 -9.30 -17.46
N ILE A 50 14.27 -10.30 -16.57
CA ILE A 50 15.11 -10.32 -15.37
C ILE A 50 16.55 -10.67 -15.80
N THR A 51 17.39 -9.65 -15.95
CA THR A 51 18.79 -9.81 -16.38
C THR A 51 19.75 -9.93 -15.21
N GLY A 52 19.43 -9.36 -14.06
CA GLY A 52 20.32 -9.22 -12.90
C GLY A 52 21.38 -8.11 -13.08
N ASP A 53 21.36 -7.38 -14.18
CA ASP A 53 22.30 -6.28 -14.44
C ASP A 53 21.77 -4.98 -13.84
N ILE A 54 22.52 -4.43 -12.87
CA ILE A 54 22.20 -3.17 -12.19
C ILE A 54 23.30 -2.11 -12.38
N LYS A 55 24.31 -2.42 -13.21
CA LYS A 55 25.42 -1.49 -13.45
C LYS A 55 24.92 -0.18 -14.05
N GLY A 56 25.28 0.94 -13.41
CA GLY A 56 24.87 2.28 -13.81
C GLY A 56 23.42 2.65 -13.49
N LYS A 57 22.66 1.75 -12.88
CA LYS A 57 21.31 2.08 -12.39
C LYS A 57 21.37 3.08 -11.25
N LYS A 58 20.53 4.12 -11.33
CA LYS A 58 20.44 5.16 -10.32
C LYS A 58 19.39 4.81 -9.29
N ILE A 59 19.78 4.76 -8.02
CA ILE A 59 18.96 4.39 -6.88
C ILE A 59 18.82 5.60 -5.96
N ALA A 60 17.58 5.99 -5.67
CA ALA A 60 17.28 7.04 -4.73
C ALA A 60 17.01 6.46 -3.32
N LEU A 61 17.59 7.06 -2.28
CA LEU A 61 17.34 6.76 -0.88
C LEU A 61 16.64 7.94 -0.21
N PRO A 62 15.32 7.89 0.03
CA PRO A 62 14.64 8.95 0.74
C PRO A 62 15.09 9.02 2.19
N LYS A 63 15.62 10.16 2.63
CA LYS A 63 16.05 10.36 4.02
C LYS A 63 14.92 10.17 5.03
N GLU A 64 13.68 10.46 4.64
CA GLU A 64 12.49 10.30 5.45
C GLU A 64 12.23 8.82 5.81
N TYR A 65 12.67 7.89 4.96
CA TYR A 65 12.52 6.45 5.20
C TYR A 65 13.51 5.87 6.22
N PHE A 66 14.50 6.68 6.64
CA PHE A 66 15.51 6.33 7.64
C PHE A 66 15.43 7.21 8.90
N GLY A 67 14.31 7.93 9.06
CA GLY A 67 14.06 8.85 10.16
C GLY A 67 13.82 8.19 11.54
N ALA A 68 13.30 8.98 12.46
CA ALA A 68 12.91 8.51 13.79
C ALA A 68 11.73 7.50 13.67
N GLY A 69 11.70 6.51 14.58
CA GLY A 69 10.65 5.48 14.60
C GLY A 69 10.96 4.23 13.78
N ILE A 70 12.03 4.23 12.99
CA ILE A 70 12.54 3.03 12.31
C ILE A 70 13.58 2.35 13.20
N ASP A 71 13.41 1.05 13.43
CA ASP A 71 14.34 0.22 14.20
C ASP A 71 15.75 0.28 13.59
N GLU A 72 16.77 0.53 14.40
CA GLU A 72 18.13 0.69 13.94
C GLU A 72 18.68 -0.55 13.22
N GLU A 73 18.30 -1.77 13.66
CA GLU A 73 18.68 -3.01 12.97
C GLU A 73 18.05 -3.09 11.58
N VAL A 74 16.83 -2.56 11.40
CA VAL A 74 16.17 -2.48 10.09
C VAL A 74 16.91 -1.52 9.17
N LYS A 75 17.27 -0.33 9.66
CA LYS A 75 18.05 0.66 8.89
C LYS A 75 19.36 0.05 8.42
N GLN A 76 20.12 -0.56 9.35
CA GLN A 76 21.42 -1.15 9.04
C GLN A 76 21.32 -2.26 7.98
N ALA A 77 20.35 -3.17 8.11
CA ALA A 77 20.18 -4.25 7.14
C ALA A 77 19.86 -3.72 5.72
N VAL A 78 19.00 -2.69 5.62
CA VAL A 78 18.71 -2.06 4.32
C VAL A 78 19.92 -1.34 3.76
N LEU A 79 20.66 -0.58 4.58
CA LEU A 79 21.88 0.12 4.13
C LEU A 79 23.00 -0.84 3.73
N GLU A 80 23.12 -2.02 4.37
CA GLU A 80 24.02 -3.08 3.92
C GLU A 80 23.61 -3.65 2.57
N GLY A 81 22.30 -3.87 2.34
CA GLY A 81 21.77 -4.25 1.05
C GLY A 81 22.08 -3.20 -0.03
N VAL A 82 21.93 -1.93 0.28
CA VAL A 82 22.27 -0.81 -0.63
C VAL A 82 23.76 -0.80 -0.96
N LYS A 83 24.66 -0.94 0.03
CA LYS A 83 26.11 -1.05 -0.20
C LYS A 83 26.48 -2.21 -1.11
N TYR A 84 25.78 -3.34 -0.98
CA TYR A 84 25.94 -4.47 -1.88
C TYR A 84 25.58 -4.06 -3.32
N LEU A 85 24.47 -3.36 -3.55
CA LEU A 85 24.06 -2.90 -4.87
C LEU A 85 25.09 -1.89 -5.46
N GLU A 86 25.66 -0.99 -4.66
CA GLU A 86 26.75 -0.11 -5.07
C GLU A 86 27.99 -0.91 -5.50
N SER A 87 28.34 -1.96 -4.75
CA SER A 87 29.47 -2.84 -5.11
C SER A 87 29.27 -3.57 -6.45
N GLN A 88 28.01 -3.75 -6.88
CA GLN A 88 27.65 -4.29 -8.19
C GLN A 88 27.56 -3.22 -9.29
N GLY A 89 27.85 -1.96 -8.97
CA GLY A 89 27.93 -0.85 -9.93
C GLY A 89 26.69 0.02 -10.03
N ALA A 90 25.74 -0.08 -9.11
CA ALA A 90 24.65 0.89 -8.99
C ALA A 90 25.19 2.24 -8.46
N ILE A 91 24.50 3.32 -8.80
CA ILE A 91 24.77 4.68 -8.31
C ILE A 91 23.69 5.02 -7.31
N VAL A 92 24.06 5.28 -6.06
CA VAL A 92 23.12 5.54 -4.97
C VAL A 92 23.26 6.96 -4.45
N GLU A 93 22.14 7.67 -4.32
CA GLU A 93 22.12 9.05 -3.83
C GLU A 93 20.95 9.25 -2.87
N GLU A 94 21.19 10.09 -1.85
CA GLU A 94 20.15 10.50 -0.90
C GLU A 94 19.23 11.55 -1.55
N VAL A 95 17.92 11.37 -1.35
CA VAL A 95 16.89 12.29 -1.85
C VAL A 95 15.92 12.66 -0.73
N SER A 96 14.97 13.56 -1.03
CA SER A 96 13.91 13.94 -0.09
C SER A 96 12.53 13.76 -0.72
N LEU A 97 11.61 13.15 0.05
CA LEU A 97 10.18 13.00 -0.22
C LEU A 97 9.37 13.68 0.92
N PRO A 98 9.44 15.02 1.06
CA PRO A 98 9.00 15.73 2.27
C PRO A 98 7.49 15.60 2.56
N ASN A 99 6.67 15.33 1.55
CA ASN A 99 5.22 15.20 1.75
C ASN A 99 4.81 13.80 2.25
N THR A 100 5.73 12.83 2.33
CA THR A 100 5.44 11.49 2.87
C THR A 100 5.09 11.51 4.36
N ASP A 101 5.49 12.53 5.11
CA ASP A 101 5.11 12.74 6.51
C ASP A 101 3.58 12.85 6.70
N TYR A 102 2.87 13.31 5.66
CA TYR A 102 1.41 13.43 5.69
C TYR A 102 0.68 12.19 5.19
N ALA A 103 1.39 11.15 4.75
CA ALA A 103 0.81 10.03 4.03
C ALA A 103 -0.20 9.24 4.87
N ILE A 104 0.11 8.94 6.13
CA ILE A 104 -0.80 8.18 7.02
C ILE A 104 -2.14 8.90 7.17
N SER A 105 -2.13 10.16 7.58
CA SER A 105 -3.36 10.93 7.80
C SER A 105 -4.18 11.06 6.52
N THR A 106 -3.51 11.31 5.40
CA THR A 106 -4.12 11.43 4.07
C THR A 106 -4.76 10.11 3.64
N TYR A 107 -4.05 9.00 3.83
CA TYR A 107 -4.52 7.65 3.52
C TYR A 107 -5.80 7.32 4.29
N TYR A 108 -5.82 7.52 5.61
CA TYR A 108 -7.00 7.15 6.41
C TYR A 108 -8.25 7.94 6.06
N ILE A 109 -8.10 9.19 5.64
CA ILE A 109 -9.21 10.00 5.15
C ILE A 109 -9.72 9.43 3.81
N ILE A 110 -8.84 9.23 2.84
CA ILE A 110 -9.22 8.77 1.49
C ILE A 110 -9.71 7.32 1.53
N ALA A 111 -8.98 6.42 2.18
CA ALA A 111 -9.35 5.01 2.27
C ALA A 111 -10.69 4.81 2.97
N SER A 112 -10.96 5.56 4.05
CA SER A 112 -12.25 5.49 4.74
C SER A 112 -13.39 6.03 3.87
N ALA A 113 -13.17 7.15 3.17
CA ALA A 113 -14.14 7.74 2.25
C ALA A 113 -14.50 6.76 1.11
N GLU A 114 -13.50 6.16 0.47
CA GLU A 114 -13.70 5.18 -0.59
C GLU A 114 -14.35 3.90 -0.08
N ALA A 115 -13.93 3.39 1.09
CA ALA A 115 -14.53 2.22 1.72
C ALA A 115 -16.01 2.43 2.03
N SER A 116 -16.40 3.59 2.57
CA SER A 116 -17.80 3.89 2.85
C SER A 116 -18.64 3.88 1.58
N SER A 117 -18.12 4.41 0.48
CA SER A 117 -18.77 4.41 -0.83
C SER A 117 -18.82 3.02 -1.45
N ASN A 118 -17.69 2.32 -1.53
CA ASN A 118 -17.58 1.01 -2.16
C ASN A 118 -18.40 -0.06 -1.42
N LEU A 119 -18.37 -0.06 -0.09
CA LEU A 119 -19.08 -1.05 0.72
C LEU A 119 -20.57 -0.73 0.91
N SER A 120 -21.05 0.42 0.44
CA SER A 120 -22.48 0.75 0.45
C SER A 120 -23.32 -0.23 -0.38
N ARG A 121 -22.73 -0.85 -1.40
CA ARG A 121 -23.38 -1.81 -2.30
C ARG A 121 -23.72 -3.16 -1.64
N PHE A 122 -23.13 -3.48 -0.50
CA PHE A 122 -23.39 -4.71 0.25
C PHE A 122 -24.53 -4.48 1.23
N ASP A 123 -25.74 -4.59 0.72
CA ASP A 123 -27.00 -4.25 1.39
C ASP A 123 -27.86 -5.49 1.76
N GLY A 124 -27.42 -6.69 1.35
CA GLY A 124 -28.15 -7.94 1.58
C GLY A 124 -29.29 -8.20 0.58
N ILE A 125 -29.42 -7.37 -0.48
CA ILE A 125 -30.47 -7.50 -1.47
C ILE A 125 -29.95 -8.11 -2.77
N ARG A 126 -28.92 -7.51 -3.35
CA ARG A 126 -28.38 -7.88 -4.67
C ARG A 126 -27.40 -9.04 -4.62
N TYR A 127 -26.50 -9.04 -3.65
CA TYR A 127 -25.44 -10.03 -3.48
C TYR A 127 -24.79 -9.93 -2.10
N GLY A 128 -23.95 -10.90 -1.76
CA GLY A 128 -23.25 -10.99 -0.50
C GLY A 128 -24.09 -11.60 0.62
N TYR A 129 -23.62 -11.43 1.85
CA TYR A 129 -24.32 -11.89 3.03
C TYR A 129 -25.65 -11.17 3.23
N ARG A 130 -26.71 -11.92 3.58
CA ARG A 130 -28.02 -11.40 4.00
C ARG A 130 -28.39 -12.01 5.35
N SER A 131 -28.74 -11.18 6.30
CA SER A 131 -29.17 -11.65 7.61
C SER A 131 -30.45 -12.52 7.49
N PRO A 132 -30.42 -13.75 8.01
CA PRO A 132 -31.60 -14.61 8.03
C PRO A 132 -32.68 -14.14 9.03
N ASN A 133 -32.31 -13.24 9.93
CA ASN A 133 -33.18 -12.77 11.03
C ASN A 133 -33.90 -11.46 10.68
N ALA A 134 -33.80 -10.97 9.47
CA ALA A 134 -34.46 -9.74 9.03
C ALA A 134 -35.89 -10.01 8.59
N THR A 135 -36.87 -9.26 9.12
CA THR A 135 -38.31 -9.43 8.88
C THR A 135 -38.88 -8.36 7.92
N ASN A 136 -38.17 -7.25 7.74
CA ASN A 136 -38.58 -6.15 6.87
C ASN A 136 -37.36 -5.50 6.21
N LEU A 137 -37.59 -4.56 5.28
CA LEU A 137 -36.51 -3.93 4.48
C LEU A 137 -35.50 -3.18 5.35
N GLU A 138 -35.96 -2.45 6.36
CA GLU A 138 -35.03 -1.71 7.25
C GLU A 138 -34.13 -2.66 8.05
N GLU A 139 -34.68 -3.77 8.53
CA GLU A 139 -33.91 -4.81 9.21
C GLU A 139 -32.95 -5.54 8.28
N ILE A 140 -33.31 -5.74 7.00
CA ILE A 140 -32.37 -6.30 6.02
C ILE A 140 -31.10 -5.45 5.97
N TYR A 141 -31.22 -4.14 5.78
CA TYR A 141 -30.06 -3.24 5.77
C TYR A 141 -29.28 -3.25 7.09
N LYS A 142 -29.98 -3.02 8.22
CA LYS A 142 -29.34 -2.87 9.53
C LYS A 142 -28.66 -4.15 9.99
N LYS A 143 -29.38 -5.28 9.97
CA LYS A 143 -28.87 -6.56 10.45
C LYS A 143 -27.80 -7.12 9.53
N THR A 144 -28.01 -7.11 8.22
CA THR A 144 -27.01 -7.57 7.26
C THR A 144 -25.67 -6.84 7.41
N ARG A 145 -25.69 -5.52 7.45
CA ARG A 145 -24.46 -4.71 7.59
C ARG A 145 -23.87 -4.81 8.99
N GLY A 146 -24.72 -4.89 10.02
CA GLY A 146 -24.30 -5.06 11.41
C GLY A 146 -23.60 -6.40 11.68
N GLU A 147 -24.10 -7.48 11.09
CA GLU A 147 -23.58 -8.85 11.24
C GLU A 147 -22.44 -9.14 10.26
N GLY A 148 -22.56 -8.66 9.01
CA GLY A 148 -21.65 -8.99 7.92
C GLY A 148 -20.32 -8.22 7.94
N PHE A 149 -20.26 -7.03 8.55
CA PHE A 149 -19.04 -6.24 8.66
C PHE A 149 -18.41 -6.36 10.04
N GLY A 150 -17.09 -6.60 10.08
CA GLY A 150 -16.29 -6.56 11.29
C GLY A 150 -16.20 -5.14 11.90
N ALA A 151 -15.73 -5.06 13.13
CA ALA A 151 -15.68 -3.80 13.89
C ALA A 151 -14.83 -2.71 13.19
N GLU A 152 -13.65 -3.06 12.69
CA GLU A 152 -12.76 -2.11 11.99
C GLU A 152 -13.39 -1.61 10.69
N VAL A 153 -14.01 -2.49 9.90
CA VAL A 153 -14.68 -2.09 8.66
C VAL A 153 -15.84 -1.12 8.95
N LYS A 154 -16.63 -1.40 9.99
CA LYS A 154 -17.70 -0.50 10.44
C LYS A 154 -17.16 0.86 10.86
N ARG A 155 -16.04 0.90 11.59
CA ARG A 155 -15.36 2.14 11.98
C ARG A 155 -14.98 2.96 10.75
N ARG A 156 -14.35 2.34 9.75
CA ARG A 156 -13.96 3.03 8.51
C ARG A 156 -15.14 3.52 7.68
N ILE A 157 -16.24 2.75 7.62
CA ILE A 157 -17.46 3.20 6.97
C ILE A 157 -18.02 4.46 7.67
N MET A 158 -18.05 4.48 9.01
CA MET A 158 -18.52 5.64 9.77
C MET A 158 -17.64 6.86 9.55
N LEU A 159 -16.31 6.71 9.65
CA LEU A 159 -15.36 7.79 9.37
C LEU A 159 -15.48 8.30 7.92
N GLY A 160 -15.59 7.39 6.95
CA GLY A 160 -15.75 7.76 5.55
C GLY A 160 -17.03 8.54 5.29
N THR A 161 -18.13 8.11 5.88
CA THR A 161 -19.42 8.83 5.80
C THR A 161 -19.31 10.23 6.40
N TYR A 162 -18.59 10.36 7.52
CA TYR A 162 -18.35 11.66 8.15
C TYR A 162 -17.54 12.60 7.25
N VAL A 163 -16.39 12.16 6.73
CA VAL A 163 -15.51 13.02 5.91
C VAL A 163 -16.11 13.37 4.55
N LEU A 164 -17.09 12.59 4.07
CA LEU A 164 -17.83 12.89 2.83
C LEU A 164 -19.09 13.72 3.07
N SER A 165 -19.48 13.98 4.33
CA SER A 165 -20.70 14.71 4.63
C SER A 165 -20.57 16.22 4.35
N SER A 166 -21.72 16.87 4.17
CA SER A 166 -21.80 18.31 3.93
C SER A 166 -21.11 19.09 5.05
N GLY A 167 -20.25 20.05 4.68
CA GLY A 167 -19.46 20.86 5.60
C GLY A 167 -18.09 20.25 5.98
N TYR A 168 -17.89 18.94 5.82
CA TYR A 168 -16.61 18.28 6.09
C TYR A 168 -15.85 17.86 4.82
N TYR A 169 -16.55 17.72 3.71
CA TYR A 169 -15.95 17.30 2.43
C TYR A 169 -14.77 18.19 2.00
N ASP A 170 -14.95 19.51 2.00
CA ASP A 170 -13.87 20.44 1.60
C ASP A 170 -12.74 20.50 2.62
N ALA A 171 -13.06 20.40 3.91
CA ALA A 171 -12.09 20.48 4.99
C ALA A 171 -11.20 19.24 5.10
N TYR A 172 -11.73 18.06 4.78
CA TYR A 172 -11.02 16.78 4.94
C TYR A 172 -10.75 16.07 3.62
N TYR A 173 -11.78 15.62 2.91
CA TYR A 173 -11.58 14.77 1.73
C TYR A 173 -10.87 15.50 0.59
N LYS A 174 -11.35 16.68 0.23
CA LYS A 174 -10.72 17.49 -0.83
C LYS A 174 -9.29 17.87 -0.49
N LYS A 175 -9.05 18.27 0.76
CA LYS A 175 -7.68 18.57 1.24
C LYS A 175 -6.78 17.34 1.20
N ALA A 176 -7.28 16.17 1.60
CA ALA A 176 -6.52 14.92 1.50
C ALA A 176 -6.16 14.58 0.04
N GLN A 177 -7.06 14.78 -0.91
CA GLN A 177 -6.76 14.61 -2.34
C GLN A 177 -5.68 15.57 -2.85
N GLN A 178 -5.68 16.82 -2.38
CA GLN A 178 -4.62 17.78 -2.70
C GLN A 178 -3.26 17.33 -2.13
N VAL A 179 -3.23 16.86 -0.88
CA VAL A 179 -1.99 16.34 -0.27
C VAL A 179 -1.52 15.07 -1.00
N ARG A 180 -2.44 14.16 -1.39
CA ARG A 180 -2.11 13.01 -2.24
C ARG A 180 -1.39 13.43 -3.52
N THR A 181 -1.85 14.51 -4.16
CA THR A 181 -1.19 15.05 -5.36
C THR A 181 0.23 15.50 -5.06
N LEU A 182 0.47 16.16 -3.92
CA LEU A 182 1.83 16.58 -3.52
C LEU A 182 2.74 15.38 -3.24
N ILE A 183 2.22 14.34 -2.56
CA ILE A 183 2.97 13.10 -2.35
C ILE A 183 3.37 12.49 -3.70
N LYS A 184 2.42 12.37 -4.63
CA LYS A 184 2.72 11.84 -5.97
C LYS A 184 3.78 12.68 -6.69
N GLN A 185 3.71 14.01 -6.63
CA GLN A 185 4.69 14.90 -7.24
C GLN A 185 6.10 14.74 -6.67
N ASP A 186 6.26 14.40 -5.39
CA ASP A 186 7.57 14.08 -4.82
C ASP A 186 8.19 12.86 -5.50
N PHE A 187 7.41 11.79 -5.68
CA PHE A 187 7.88 10.60 -6.40
C PHE A 187 8.15 10.89 -7.88
N ASP A 188 7.24 11.59 -8.56
CA ASP A 188 7.39 11.94 -9.97
C ASP A 188 8.70 12.70 -10.21
N ARG A 189 9.03 13.67 -9.34
CA ARG A 189 10.29 14.43 -9.39
C ARG A 189 11.51 13.54 -9.24
N VAL A 190 11.50 12.60 -8.29
CA VAL A 190 12.62 11.67 -8.07
C VAL A 190 12.80 10.76 -9.29
N PHE A 191 11.70 10.26 -9.87
CA PHE A 191 11.75 9.41 -11.06
C PHE A 191 12.11 10.13 -12.38
N GLU A 192 12.33 11.44 -12.37
CA GLU A 192 12.94 12.14 -13.50
C GLU A 192 14.44 11.79 -13.62
N GLU A 193 15.11 11.47 -12.51
CA GLU A 193 16.56 11.25 -12.47
C GLU A 193 16.96 9.83 -12.04
N TYR A 194 16.09 9.10 -11.31
CA TYR A 194 16.38 7.80 -10.71
C TYR A 194 15.54 6.69 -11.32
N ASP A 195 16.13 5.50 -11.45
CA ASP A 195 15.45 4.29 -11.96
C ASP A 195 14.52 3.68 -10.90
N VAL A 196 14.95 3.67 -9.64
CA VAL A 196 14.21 3.07 -8.50
C VAL A 196 14.45 3.86 -7.22
N ILE A 197 13.50 3.72 -6.29
CA ILE A 197 13.61 4.20 -4.92
C ILE A 197 13.72 2.99 -4.01
N ILE A 198 14.63 3.00 -3.03
CA ILE A 198 14.83 1.92 -2.06
C ILE A 198 14.66 2.45 -0.63
N GLY A 199 14.05 1.63 0.22
CA GLY A 199 13.92 1.88 1.65
C GLY A 199 13.48 0.63 2.42
N PRO A 200 13.33 0.72 3.75
CA PRO A 200 12.73 -0.35 4.54
C PRO A 200 11.27 -0.57 4.12
N THR A 201 10.80 -1.83 4.18
CA THR A 201 9.37 -2.12 3.94
C THR A 201 8.51 -1.76 5.15
N ALA A 202 8.99 -2.03 6.34
CA ALA A 202 8.31 -1.76 7.59
C ALA A 202 9.28 -1.21 8.63
N PRO A 203 8.81 -0.43 9.63
CA PRO A 203 9.67 0.16 10.65
C PRO A 203 10.37 -0.86 11.54
N THR A 204 9.75 -2.01 11.73
CA THR A 204 10.19 -3.08 12.62
C THR A 204 10.06 -4.43 11.92
N VAL A 205 10.59 -5.49 12.53
CA VAL A 205 10.27 -6.87 12.14
C VAL A 205 8.86 -7.26 12.60
N ALA A 206 8.31 -8.34 12.05
CA ALA A 206 6.99 -8.83 12.42
C ALA A 206 6.85 -9.06 13.93
N PHE A 207 5.70 -8.70 14.49
CA PHE A 207 5.29 -9.01 15.86
C PHE A 207 4.96 -10.50 16.03
N ASN A 208 4.77 -10.99 17.27
CA ASN A 208 4.42 -12.40 17.52
C ASN A 208 2.98 -12.70 17.12
N ILE A 209 2.71 -13.94 16.73
CA ILE A 209 1.34 -14.41 16.52
C ILE A 209 0.57 -14.33 17.84
N GLY A 210 -0.59 -13.64 17.82
CA GLY A 210 -1.42 -13.43 19.02
C GLY A 210 -0.94 -12.29 19.92
N GLU A 211 0.09 -11.56 19.55
CA GLU A 211 0.46 -10.30 20.21
C GLU A 211 -0.57 -9.22 19.84
N GLU A 212 -1.31 -8.77 20.85
CA GLU A 212 -2.30 -7.70 20.65
C GLU A 212 -1.60 -6.35 20.67
N ILE A 213 -1.81 -5.55 19.64
CA ILE A 213 -1.43 -4.14 19.61
C ILE A 213 -2.70 -3.34 19.90
N ASP A 214 -2.89 -3.00 21.18
CA ASP A 214 -4.10 -2.33 21.66
C ASP A 214 -4.24 -0.90 21.14
N ASP A 215 -3.11 -0.24 20.84
CA ASP A 215 -3.10 1.12 20.31
C ASP A 215 -3.22 1.15 18.79
N PRO A 216 -4.34 1.62 18.22
CA PRO A 216 -4.51 1.74 16.77
C PRO A 216 -3.44 2.62 16.09
N VAL A 217 -2.92 3.64 16.79
CA VAL A 217 -1.91 4.55 16.23
C VAL A 217 -0.59 3.80 16.01
N THR A 218 -0.18 2.99 16.98
CA THR A 218 1.00 2.12 16.86
C THR A 218 0.83 1.09 15.74
N MET A 219 -0.36 0.49 15.60
CA MET A 219 -0.65 -0.42 14.50
C MET A 219 -0.55 0.28 13.15
N TYR A 220 -1.09 1.50 13.05
CA TYR A 220 -1.06 2.27 11.80
C TYR A 220 0.35 2.76 11.43
N ALA A 221 1.23 2.97 12.42
CA ALA A 221 2.61 3.35 12.16
C ALA A 221 3.41 2.26 11.42
N ASN A 222 3.00 0.99 11.49
CA ASN A 222 3.64 -0.09 10.76
C ASN A 222 3.56 0.07 9.24
N ASP A 223 2.57 0.81 8.74
CA ASP A 223 2.34 1.01 7.30
C ASP A 223 2.96 2.31 6.76
N ILE A 224 3.66 3.09 7.61
CA ILE A 224 4.16 4.44 7.27
C ILE A 224 5.03 4.47 6.00
N LEU A 225 5.77 3.40 5.72
CA LEU A 225 6.71 3.32 4.60
C LEU A 225 6.09 2.76 3.31
N THR A 226 4.95 2.06 3.41
CA THR A 226 4.28 1.46 2.24
C THR A 226 3.09 2.29 1.76
N ILE A 227 2.39 2.97 2.65
CA ILE A 227 1.27 3.87 2.32
C ILE A 227 1.62 4.90 1.23
N PRO A 228 2.78 5.59 1.26
CA PRO A 228 3.12 6.56 0.22
C PRO A 228 3.13 5.98 -1.19
N VAL A 229 3.51 4.71 -1.34
CA VAL A 229 3.56 3.99 -2.63
C VAL A 229 2.15 3.84 -3.21
N ASN A 230 1.17 3.39 -2.38
CA ASN A 230 -0.24 3.31 -2.76
C ASN A 230 -0.81 4.70 -3.10
N MET A 231 -0.45 5.72 -2.30
CA MET A 231 -0.90 7.09 -2.54
C MET A 231 -0.41 7.64 -3.87
N ALA A 232 0.83 7.33 -4.25
CA ALA A 232 1.42 7.74 -5.51
C ALA A 232 0.98 6.87 -6.71
N GLY A 233 0.38 5.68 -6.45
CA GLY A 233 -0.05 4.74 -7.49
C GLY A 233 1.12 4.06 -8.19
N LEU A 234 2.15 3.71 -7.44
CA LEU A 234 3.40 3.15 -7.96
C LEU A 234 3.51 1.65 -7.65
N PRO A 235 4.16 0.86 -8.53
CA PRO A 235 4.49 -0.52 -8.23
C PRO A 235 5.65 -0.61 -7.23
N GLY A 236 5.58 -1.61 -6.35
CA GLY A 236 6.63 -1.89 -5.38
C GLY A 236 6.78 -3.38 -5.12
N ILE A 237 7.99 -3.79 -4.80
CA ILE A 237 8.29 -5.15 -4.35
C ILE A 237 9.07 -5.10 -3.04
N SER A 238 8.76 -6.03 -2.12
CA SER A 238 9.56 -6.23 -0.90
C SER A 238 10.36 -7.51 -1.00
N ILE A 239 11.65 -7.41 -0.72
CA ILE A 239 12.57 -8.55 -0.67
C ILE A 239 13.28 -8.61 0.68
N PRO A 240 13.64 -9.80 1.22
CA PRO A 240 14.41 -9.88 2.44
C PRO A 240 15.86 -9.40 2.20
N CYS A 241 16.36 -8.52 3.08
CA CYS A 241 17.73 -8.00 3.03
C CYS A 241 18.55 -8.33 4.29
N GLY A 242 17.92 -8.90 5.32
CA GLY A 242 18.58 -9.25 6.58
C GLY A 242 17.62 -9.95 7.53
N PHE A 243 18.08 -10.16 8.77
CA PHE A 243 17.29 -10.81 9.82
C PHE A 243 17.55 -10.15 11.17
N LYS A 244 16.49 -10.00 11.97
CA LYS A 244 16.57 -9.74 13.41
C LYS A 244 16.20 -11.04 14.14
N GLY A 245 17.20 -11.76 14.65
CA GLY A 245 17.00 -13.12 15.11
C GLY A 245 16.56 -14.05 13.98
N LYS A 246 15.34 -14.59 14.05
CA LYS A 246 14.76 -15.45 13.01
C LYS A 246 13.77 -14.73 12.08
N ARG A 247 13.53 -13.43 12.31
CA ARG A 247 12.55 -12.67 11.54
C ARG A 247 13.21 -11.92 10.40
N PRO A 248 12.72 -12.04 9.16
CA PRO A 248 13.30 -11.33 8.04
C PRO A 248 13.02 -9.82 8.13
N ILE A 249 13.97 -9.04 7.63
CA ILE A 249 13.85 -7.59 7.40
C ILE A 249 13.58 -7.39 5.92
N GLY A 250 12.52 -6.64 5.60
CA GLY A 250 12.14 -6.33 4.22
C GLY A 250 12.77 -5.03 3.73
N MET A 251 13.34 -5.08 2.53
CA MET A 251 13.74 -3.93 1.74
C MET A 251 12.73 -3.76 0.62
N GLN A 252 12.08 -2.61 0.52
CA GLN A 252 11.20 -2.31 -0.60
C GLN A 252 11.96 -1.60 -1.72
N ILE A 253 11.58 -1.96 -2.95
CA ILE A 253 12.06 -1.34 -4.18
C ILE A 253 10.82 -0.83 -4.91
N ILE A 254 10.78 0.47 -5.15
CA ILE A 254 9.67 1.18 -5.79
C ILE A 254 10.13 1.62 -7.17
N ALA A 255 9.31 1.42 -8.18
CA ALA A 255 9.59 1.83 -9.56
C ALA A 255 8.46 2.70 -10.13
N LYS A 256 8.69 3.24 -11.33
CA LYS A 256 7.71 4.04 -12.08
C LYS A 256 6.85 3.15 -12.95
#